data_8da65bcc388db33069a42f530f3bfbe1
#
_entry.id   8da65bcc388db33069a42f530f3bfbe1
#
_cell.length_a   1.000
_cell.length_b   1.000
_cell.length_c   1.000
_cell.angle_alpha   90.00
_cell.angle_beta   90.00
_cell.angle_gamma   90.00
#
_symmetry.space_group_name_H-M   'P 1'
#
loop_
_entity.id
_entity.type
_entity.pdbx_description
1 polymer ?
#
loop_
_entity_poly.entity_id
_entity_poly.type
_entity_poly.pdbx_seq_one_letter_code
_entity_poly.pdbx_strand_id
1 'polypeptide(L)'
;EGTKDFLFEECYVRREIEQNLHDLFHSKGYSELTTPGLEFFDVFQSESGHYPQERLYKLTDSKGRLLVLRPESTMPIARVTATRLRDASLPLRLCYTQSVYRFEPALKGRSDEITQAGIELLGSSSYLADVEMITTAIEALDSFSSDHVSFSLELGDAGVFKELMRELHATPEERENIRYLIETKNYPALNDVLDTM
;
A
#
# COMPACT_ATOMS: atom_id res chain seq x y z
N GLU A 1 -2.72 -21.27 -9.34
CA GLU A 1 -2.54 -20.08 -10.20
C GLU A 1 -2.50 -18.85 -9.29
N GLY A 2 -1.87 -17.76 -9.74
CA GLY A 2 -1.74 -16.54 -8.95
C GLY A 2 -0.45 -16.42 -8.12
N THR A 3 0.30 -17.49 -7.95
CA THR A 3 1.63 -17.52 -7.33
C THR A 3 2.65 -18.09 -8.29
N LYS A 4 3.92 -17.73 -8.12
CA LYS A 4 5.00 -18.24 -8.98
C LYS A 4 6.19 -18.66 -8.12
N ASP A 5 6.91 -19.68 -8.59
CA ASP A 5 8.21 -20.03 -8.05
C ASP A 5 9.28 -19.08 -8.60
N PHE A 6 10.18 -18.61 -7.73
CA PHE A 6 11.36 -17.86 -8.11
C PHE A 6 12.56 -18.82 -8.08
N LEU A 7 13.34 -18.87 -9.14
CA LEU A 7 14.46 -19.79 -9.26
C LEU A 7 15.77 -19.04 -9.55
N PHE A 8 16.83 -19.55 -8.97
CA PHE A 8 18.22 -19.16 -9.26
C PHE A 8 18.47 -17.65 -9.31
N GLU A 9 18.65 -17.11 -10.49
CA GLU A 9 18.96 -15.70 -10.73
C GLU A 9 17.82 -14.77 -10.29
N GLU A 10 16.57 -15.15 -10.51
CA GLU A 10 15.42 -14.38 -10.02
C GLU A 10 15.44 -14.21 -8.49
N CYS A 11 15.79 -15.28 -7.75
CA CYS A 11 15.94 -15.23 -6.30
C CYS A 11 17.08 -14.29 -5.89
N TYR A 12 18.18 -14.32 -6.64
CA TYR A 12 19.35 -13.50 -6.37
C TYR A 12 19.04 -12.02 -6.56
N VAL A 13 18.49 -11.66 -7.71
CA VAL A 13 18.09 -10.27 -8.03
C VAL A 13 17.06 -9.74 -7.02
N ARG A 14 16.07 -10.57 -6.68
CA ARG A 14 15.07 -10.19 -5.68
C ARG A 14 15.72 -9.86 -4.33
N ARG A 15 16.62 -10.71 -3.86
CA ARG A 15 17.33 -10.52 -2.58
C ARG A 15 18.22 -9.29 -2.59
N GLU A 16 18.86 -9.01 -3.72
CA GLU A 16 19.67 -7.80 -3.90
C GLU A 16 18.79 -6.52 -3.81
N ILE A 17 17.63 -6.52 -4.45
CA ILE A 17 16.66 -5.43 -4.36
C ILE A 17 16.19 -5.24 -2.90
N GLU A 18 15.79 -6.32 -2.24
CA GLU A 18 15.34 -6.29 -0.85
C GLU A 18 16.42 -5.73 0.08
N GLN A 19 17.69 -6.14 -0.11
CA GLN A 19 18.81 -5.66 0.68
C GLN A 19 19.11 -4.16 0.45
N ASN A 20 19.09 -3.71 -0.79
CA ASN A 20 19.34 -2.30 -1.13
C ASN A 20 18.26 -1.39 -0.51
N LEU A 21 16.99 -1.79 -0.55
CA LEU A 21 15.90 -1.08 0.09
C LEU A 21 16.04 -1.06 1.61
N HIS A 22 16.39 -2.21 2.22
CA HIS A 22 16.63 -2.31 3.65
C HIS A 22 17.75 -1.35 4.09
N ASP A 23 18.87 -1.33 3.39
CA ASP A 23 20.02 -0.49 3.72
C ASP A 23 19.69 1.00 3.57
N LEU A 24 18.94 1.37 2.53
CA LEU A 24 18.43 2.74 2.35
C LEU A 24 17.53 3.15 3.53
N PHE A 25 16.53 2.35 3.88
CA PHE A 25 15.61 2.68 4.96
C PHE A 25 16.32 2.76 6.32
N HIS A 26 17.23 1.83 6.56
CA HIS A 26 18.04 1.83 7.78
C HIS A 26 18.94 3.06 7.88
N SER A 27 19.56 3.49 6.77
CA SER A 27 20.40 4.70 6.72
C SER A 27 19.64 5.99 7.08
N LYS A 28 18.30 5.98 6.87
CA LYS A 28 17.39 7.08 7.24
C LYS A 28 16.78 6.95 8.65
N GLY A 29 17.26 5.95 9.42
CA GLY A 29 16.83 5.74 10.82
C GLY A 29 15.52 4.99 10.97
N TYR A 30 15.06 4.26 9.94
CA TYR A 30 13.92 3.37 10.05
C TYR A 30 14.33 2.03 10.67
N SER A 31 13.54 1.54 11.60
CA SER A 31 13.71 0.25 12.26
C SER A 31 12.84 -0.80 11.60
N GLU A 32 13.42 -1.94 11.28
CA GLU A 32 12.69 -3.03 10.65
C GLU A 32 11.70 -3.68 11.61
N LEU A 33 10.53 -4.01 11.07
CA LEU A 33 9.57 -4.86 11.74
C LEU A 33 8.92 -5.84 10.76
N THR A 34 8.58 -7.03 11.26
CA THR A 34 7.86 -8.05 10.51
C THR A 34 6.55 -8.38 11.23
N THR A 35 5.45 -8.35 10.51
CA THR A 35 4.15 -8.77 11.02
C THR A 35 3.84 -10.21 10.55
N PRO A 36 2.96 -10.95 11.25
CA PRO A 36 2.51 -12.26 10.78
C PRO A 36 1.89 -12.20 9.39
N GLY A 37 2.08 -13.23 8.58
CA GLY A 37 1.40 -13.37 7.28
C GLY A 37 -0.11 -13.61 7.40
N LEU A 38 -0.55 -14.13 8.55
CA LEU A 38 -1.96 -14.31 8.93
C LEU A 38 -2.36 -13.20 9.89
N GLU A 39 -3.48 -12.54 9.59
CA GLU A 39 -4.03 -11.47 10.43
C GLU A 39 -5.52 -11.70 10.67
N PHE A 40 -6.08 -11.11 11.72
CA PHE A 40 -7.53 -11.13 11.93
C PHE A 40 -8.24 -10.29 10.86
N PHE A 41 -9.34 -10.82 10.35
CA PHE A 41 -10.16 -10.14 9.35
C PHE A 41 -10.59 -8.73 9.79
N ASP A 42 -10.91 -8.56 11.07
CA ASP A 42 -11.37 -7.30 11.64
C ASP A 42 -10.35 -6.16 11.52
N VAL A 43 -9.05 -6.49 11.42
CA VAL A 43 -7.99 -5.48 11.20
C VAL A 43 -8.19 -4.72 9.89
N PHE A 44 -8.81 -5.36 8.88
CA PHE A 44 -9.06 -4.78 7.57
C PHE A 44 -10.50 -4.28 7.38
N GLN A 45 -11.28 -4.20 8.46
CA GLN A 45 -12.68 -3.74 8.48
C GLN A 45 -12.83 -2.39 9.21
N SER A 46 -11.86 -1.50 9.10
CA SER A 46 -11.94 -0.20 9.78
C SER A 46 -12.93 0.75 9.09
N GLU A 47 -13.55 1.63 9.88
CA GLU A 47 -14.47 2.68 9.37
C GLU A 47 -13.79 3.65 8.41
N SER A 48 -12.46 3.79 8.48
CA SER A 48 -11.66 4.70 7.66
C SER A 48 -11.25 4.13 6.29
N GLY A 49 -11.55 2.88 6.02
CA GLY A 49 -11.26 2.23 4.72
C GLY A 49 -11.51 0.73 4.78
N HIS A 50 -12.46 0.27 3.97
CA HIS A 50 -12.66 -1.16 3.78
C HIS A 50 -11.76 -1.66 2.67
N TYR A 51 -10.91 -2.62 3.00
CA TYR A 51 -10.22 -3.37 1.96
C TYR A 51 -11.27 -4.21 1.19
N PRO A 52 -11.28 -4.22 -0.16
CA PRO A 52 -12.26 -4.97 -0.93
C PRO A 52 -12.27 -6.45 -0.52
N GLN A 53 -13.39 -6.91 0.02
CA GLN A 53 -13.48 -8.25 0.61
C GLN A 53 -13.28 -9.38 -0.40
N GLU A 54 -13.58 -9.12 -1.66
CA GLU A 54 -13.38 -10.03 -2.78
C GLU A 54 -11.90 -10.25 -3.14
N ARG A 55 -11.03 -9.36 -2.67
CA ARG A 55 -9.58 -9.45 -2.87
C ARG A 55 -8.84 -10.11 -1.71
N LEU A 56 -9.57 -10.54 -0.67
CA LEU A 56 -8.98 -11.14 0.52
C LEU A 56 -8.95 -12.66 0.43
N TYR A 57 -7.79 -13.25 0.67
CA TYR A 57 -7.66 -14.68 0.97
C TYR A 57 -8.10 -14.95 2.40
N LYS A 58 -9.28 -15.56 2.57
CA LYS A 58 -9.92 -15.79 3.86
C LYS A 58 -9.69 -17.22 4.33
N LEU A 59 -9.39 -17.39 5.62
CA LEU A 59 -9.17 -18.68 6.28
C LEU A 59 -9.91 -18.71 7.62
N THR A 60 -10.13 -19.92 8.13
CA THR A 60 -10.70 -20.11 9.47
C THR A 60 -9.69 -20.86 10.32
N ASP A 61 -9.41 -20.34 11.52
CA ASP A 61 -8.56 -21.06 12.47
C ASP A 61 -9.30 -22.20 13.18
N SER A 62 -8.57 -22.98 14.00
CA SER A 62 -9.13 -24.11 14.75
C SER A 62 -10.20 -23.71 15.79
N LYS A 63 -10.35 -22.42 16.08
CA LYS A 63 -11.38 -21.88 16.99
C LYS A 63 -12.56 -21.24 16.25
N GLY A 64 -12.60 -21.36 14.92
CA GLY A 64 -13.65 -20.77 14.09
C GLY A 64 -13.51 -19.25 13.86
N ARG A 65 -12.35 -18.66 14.18
CA ARG A 65 -12.14 -17.21 13.94
C ARG A 65 -11.73 -16.98 12.49
N LEU A 66 -12.24 -15.91 11.90
CA LEU A 66 -11.92 -15.53 10.54
C LEU A 66 -10.56 -14.81 10.49
N LEU A 67 -9.67 -15.36 9.70
CA LEU A 67 -8.34 -14.84 9.42
C LEU A 67 -8.24 -14.51 7.93
N VAL A 68 -7.25 -13.69 7.57
CA VAL A 68 -6.87 -13.40 6.19
C VAL A 68 -5.36 -13.52 6.03
N LEU A 69 -4.91 -13.90 4.84
CA LEU A 69 -3.55 -13.57 4.43
C LEU A 69 -3.47 -12.06 4.26
N ARG A 70 -2.46 -11.43 4.89
CA ARG A 70 -2.35 -9.96 4.86
C ARG A 70 -2.32 -9.43 3.42
N PRO A 71 -3.24 -8.54 3.04
CA PRO A 71 -3.29 -7.98 1.69
C PRO A 71 -2.35 -6.78 1.50
N GLU A 72 -1.87 -6.21 2.61
CA GLU A 72 -0.97 -5.07 2.67
C GLU A 72 -0.31 -5.02 4.05
N SER A 73 0.64 -4.13 4.27
CA SER A 73 1.45 -4.11 5.50
C SER A 73 1.09 -2.99 6.48
N THR A 74 0.51 -1.90 6.00
CA THR A 74 0.23 -0.70 6.81
C THR A 74 -0.73 -0.96 7.98
N MET A 75 -1.86 -1.65 7.73
CA MET A 75 -2.84 -1.96 8.79
C MET A 75 -2.30 -2.90 9.87
N PRO A 76 -1.59 -3.99 9.55
CA PRO A 76 -0.86 -4.79 10.53
C PRO A 76 0.15 -3.97 11.35
N ILE A 77 0.88 -3.05 10.73
CA ILE A 77 1.84 -2.17 11.41
C ILE A 77 1.11 -1.19 12.33
N ALA A 78 0.01 -0.59 11.88
CA ALA A 78 -0.84 0.26 12.71
C ALA A 78 -1.36 -0.50 13.95
N ARG A 79 -1.79 -1.76 13.78
CA ARG A 79 -2.17 -2.64 14.91
C ARG A 79 -1.01 -2.87 15.87
N VAL A 80 0.20 -3.16 15.38
CA VAL A 80 1.39 -3.33 16.22
C VAL A 80 1.69 -2.05 16.99
N THR A 81 1.62 -0.90 16.32
CA THR A 81 1.82 0.41 16.95
C THR A 81 0.80 0.68 18.05
N ALA A 82 -0.48 0.43 17.78
CA ALA A 82 -1.54 0.64 18.75
C ALA A 82 -1.51 -0.33 19.95
N THR A 83 -0.78 -1.43 19.83
CA THR A 83 -0.73 -2.48 20.86
C THR A 83 0.67 -2.59 21.50
N ARG A 84 1.64 -3.10 20.77
CA ARG A 84 2.97 -3.43 21.31
C ARG A 84 3.91 -2.22 21.42
N LEU A 85 3.70 -1.20 20.59
CA LEU A 85 4.50 0.03 20.58
C LEU A 85 3.72 1.22 21.18
N ARG A 86 2.62 0.96 21.87
CA ARG A 86 1.74 1.98 22.43
C ARG A 86 2.46 3.02 23.30
N ASP A 87 3.45 2.56 24.08
CA ASP A 87 4.19 3.40 25.01
C ASP A 87 5.55 3.85 24.42
N ALA A 88 5.80 3.59 23.15
CA ALA A 88 7.02 4.02 22.49
C ALA A 88 7.02 5.52 22.20
N SER A 89 8.20 6.13 22.24
CA SER A 89 8.36 7.55 21.91
C SER A 89 8.10 7.83 20.43
N LEU A 90 7.31 8.86 20.15
CA LEU A 90 7.03 9.34 18.79
C LEU A 90 8.06 10.40 18.35
N PRO A 91 8.34 10.55 17.07
CA PRO A 91 7.79 9.77 15.97
C PRO A 91 8.43 8.38 15.83
N LEU A 92 7.64 7.39 15.42
CA LEU A 92 8.14 6.06 15.08
C LEU A 92 8.50 6.01 13.59
N ARG A 93 9.69 5.52 13.30
CA ARG A 93 10.17 5.21 11.95
C ARG A 93 10.28 3.71 11.81
N LEU A 94 9.41 3.12 11.03
CA LEU A 94 9.33 1.67 10.83
C LEU A 94 9.48 1.35 9.35
N CYS A 95 10.19 0.27 9.04
CA CYS A 95 10.28 -0.24 7.68
C CYS A 95 9.98 -1.74 7.65
N TYR A 96 9.64 -2.22 6.47
CA TYR A 96 9.32 -3.64 6.27
C TYR A 96 9.64 -4.09 4.85
N THR A 97 9.92 -5.38 4.74
CA THR A 97 9.95 -6.11 3.46
C THR A 97 9.29 -7.46 3.69
N GLN A 98 8.11 -7.68 3.12
CA GLN A 98 7.34 -8.89 3.40
C GLN A 98 6.32 -9.19 2.29
N SER A 99 5.94 -10.48 2.14
CA SER A 99 4.92 -10.89 1.18
C SER A 99 3.54 -10.40 1.61
N VAL A 100 2.75 -9.94 0.64
CA VAL A 100 1.34 -9.60 0.75
C VAL A 100 0.55 -10.42 -0.29
N TYR A 101 -0.73 -10.67 -0.02
CA TYR A 101 -1.54 -11.60 -0.79
C TYR A 101 -2.86 -10.95 -1.17
N ARG A 102 -3.08 -10.77 -2.48
CA ARG A 102 -4.28 -10.15 -3.02
C ARG A 102 -4.83 -11.01 -4.13
N PHE A 103 -6.11 -11.34 -4.05
CA PHE A 103 -6.75 -11.96 -5.19
C PHE A 103 -6.83 -10.94 -6.34
N GLU A 104 -6.13 -11.21 -7.43
CA GLU A 104 -6.16 -10.40 -8.64
C GLU A 104 -6.90 -11.17 -9.76
N PRO A 105 -7.77 -10.50 -10.53
CA PRO A 105 -8.45 -11.17 -11.64
C PRO A 105 -7.46 -11.77 -12.64
N ALA A 106 -7.65 -13.04 -12.99
CA ALA A 106 -6.72 -13.91 -13.74
C ALA A 106 -6.23 -13.38 -15.10
N LEU A 107 -6.80 -12.32 -15.63
CA LEU A 107 -6.49 -11.79 -16.97
C LEU A 107 -5.46 -10.64 -16.99
N LYS A 108 -4.87 -10.27 -15.85
CA LYS A 108 -3.98 -9.08 -15.77
C LYS A 108 -2.50 -9.41 -15.66
N GLY A 109 -2.10 -10.68 -15.70
CA GLY A 109 -0.69 -11.09 -15.58
C GLY A 109 -0.04 -10.70 -14.25
N ARG A 110 -0.85 -10.39 -13.23
CA ARG A 110 -0.39 -10.04 -11.88
C ARG A 110 -0.31 -11.28 -11.02
N SER A 111 0.67 -11.33 -10.11
CA SER A 111 0.76 -12.35 -9.08
C SER A 111 -0.12 -11.99 -7.89
N ASP A 112 -0.77 -12.98 -7.28
CA ASP A 112 -1.54 -12.83 -6.05
C ASP A 112 -0.62 -12.68 -4.83
N GLU A 113 0.59 -13.23 -4.90
CA GLU A 113 1.65 -13.00 -3.93
C GLU A 113 2.65 -11.96 -4.47
N ILE A 114 2.84 -10.89 -3.71
CA ILE A 114 3.72 -9.78 -4.07
C ILE A 114 4.62 -9.47 -2.87
N THR A 115 5.91 -9.28 -3.09
CA THR A 115 6.78 -8.68 -2.07
C THR A 115 6.50 -7.18 -2.01
N GLN A 116 6.16 -6.71 -0.84
CA GLN A 116 5.96 -5.30 -0.55
C GLN A 116 7.08 -4.82 0.39
N ALA A 117 7.82 -3.81 -0.02
CA ALA A 117 8.74 -3.08 0.83
C ALA A 117 8.23 -1.66 1.06
N GLY A 118 8.45 -1.11 2.25
CA GLY A 118 7.96 0.22 2.55
C GLY A 118 8.42 0.76 3.90
N ILE A 119 8.11 2.03 4.10
CA ILE A 119 8.37 2.76 5.34
C ILE A 119 7.07 3.35 5.89
N GLU A 120 6.98 3.41 7.21
CA GLU A 120 5.86 4.02 7.93
C GLU A 120 6.42 5.03 8.94
N LEU A 121 6.03 6.29 8.80
CA LEU A 121 6.37 7.36 9.73
C LEU A 121 5.12 7.74 10.52
N LEU A 122 5.12 7.42 11.80
CA LEU A 122 3.95 7.55 12.67
C LEU A 122 4.18 8.59 13.76
N GLY A 123 3.18 9.44 14.02
CA GLY A 123 3.22 10.40 15.10
C GLY A 123 3.89 11.73 14.75
N SER A 124 4.00 12.10 13.49
CA SER A 124 4.42 13.42 13.02
C SER A 124 3.37 14.03 12.11
N SER A 125 2.97 15.27 12.36
CA SER A 125 2.09 16.08 11.50
C SER A 125 2.85 17.19 10.76
N SER A 126 4.17 17.13 10.75
CA SER A 126 5.01 18.10 10.06
C SER A 126 5.01 17.86 8.56
N TYR A 127 4.94 18.94 7.76
CA TYR A 127 5.11 18.84 6.31
C TYR A 127 6.47 18.24 5.92
N LEU A 128 7.49 18.34 6.78
CA LEU A 128 8.78 17.70 6.56
C LEU A 128 8.67 16.18 6.58
N ALA A 129 7.68 15.61 7.29
CA ALA A 129 7.43 14.18 7.25
C ALA A 129 6.93 13.77 5.85
N ASP A 130 6.04 14.52 5.23
CA ASP A 130 5.56 14.24 3.88
C ASP A 130 6.71 14.35 2.86
N VAL A 131 7.57 15.38 2.99
CA VAL A 131 8.76 15.54 2.15
C VAL A 131 9.72 14.36 2.34
N GLU A 132 9.95 13.92 3.58
CA GLU A 132 10.81 12.75 3.87
C GLU A 132 10.27 11.49 3.19
N MET A 133 8.96 11.24 3.25
CA MET A 133 8.33 10.07 2.61
C MET A 133 8.51 10.11 1.09
N ILE A 134 8.20 11.27 0.46
CA ILE A 134 8.32 11.46 -0.98
C ILE A 134 9.77 11.31 -1.46
N THR A 135 10.72 11.97 -0.78
CA THR A 135 12.13 11.90 -1.17
C THR A 135 12.72 10.51 -0.98
N THR A 136 12.31 9.79 0.08
CA THR A 136 12.74 8.41 0.29
C THR A 136 12.19 7.48 -0.79
N ALA A 137 10.95 7.68 -1.25
CA ALA A 137 10.39 6.91 -2.36
C ALA A 137 11.15 7.18 -3.67
N ILE A 138 11.50 8.44 -3.95
CA ILE A 138 12.31 8.80 -5.11
C ILE A 138 13.69 8.12 -5.05
N GLU A 139 14.40 8.25 -3.92
CA GLU A 139 15.71 7.63 -3.75
C GLU A 139 15.68 6.10 -3.88
N ALA A 140 14.61 5.47 -3.34
CA ALA A 140 14.41 4.03 -3.48
C ALA A 140 14.27 3.61 -4.94
N LEU A 141 13.48 4.34 -5.72
CA LEU A 141 13.28 4.06 -7.15
C LEU A 141 14.53 4.40 -7.97
N ASP A 142 15.18 5.51 -7.64
CA ASP A 142 16.37 5.99 -8.35
C ASP A 142 17.57 5.03 -8.19
N SER A 143 17.64 4.33 -7.05
CA SER A 143 18.68 3.32 -6.80
C SER A 143 18.62 2.13 -7.78
N PHE A 144 17.46 1.93 -8.46
CA PHE A 144 17.27 0.90 -9.50
C PHE A 144 17.13 1.48 -10.90
N SER A 145 17.29 2.80 -11.06
CA SER A 145 17.23 3.45 -12.36
C SER A 145 18.43 3.06 -13.22
N SER A 146 18.17 2.88 -14.51
CA SER A 146 19.19 2.58 -15.51
C SER A 146 18.77 3.21 -16.84
N ASP A 147 19.64 3.15 -17.85
CA ASP A 147 19.30 3.62 -19.20
C ASP A 147 18.05 2.95 -19.81
N HIS A 148 17.58 1.84 -19.19
CA HIS A 148 16.44 1.05 -19.66
C HIS A 148 15.23 1.13 -18.73
N VAL A 149 15.37 1.73 -17.53
CA VAL A 149 14.30 1.84 -16.52
C VAL A 149 14.16 3.30 -16.11
N SER A 150 13.00 3.86 -16.38
CA SER A 150 12.62 5.20 -15.93
C SER A 150 11.30 5.13 -15.17
N PHE A 151 11.11 6.04 -14.24
CA PHE A 151 9.85 6.16 -13.49
C PHE A 151 9.38 7.62 -13.50
N SER A 152 8.09 7.80 -13.26
CA SER A 152 7.48 9.10 -12.99
C SER A 152 6.75 9.04 -11.65
N LEU A 153 6.87 10.08 -10.85
CA LEU A 153 6.16 10.23 -9.59
C LEU A 153 4.94 11.09 -9.79
N GLU A 154 3.76 10.53 -9.51
CA GLU A 154 2.50 11.27 -9.49
C GLU A 154 2.12 11.55 -8.04
N LEU A 155 1.90 12.82 -7.68
CA LEU A 155 1.45 13.23 -6.36
C LEU A 155 -0.04 13.56 -6.41
N GLY A 156 -0.82 12.88 -5.58
CA GLY A 156 -2.24 13.12 -5.39
C GLY A 156 -2.54 13.72 -4.02
N ASP A 157 -3.51 14.61 -3.94
CA ASP A 157 -4.04 15.15 -2.70
C ASP A 157 -5.55 14.88 -2.61
N ALA A 158 -5.94 14.12 -1.60
CA ALA A 158 -7.35 13.81 -1.34
C ALA A 158 -8.18 15.06 -1.01
N GLY A 159 -7.56 16.12 -0.49
CA GLY A 159 -8.21 17.40 -0.23
C GLY A 159 -8.64 18.09 -1.52
N VAL A 160 -7.80 18.06 -2.55
CA VAL A 160 -8.15 18.60 -3.89
C VAL A 160 -9.36 17.87 -4.47
N PHE A 161 -9.36 16.54 -4.41
CA PHE A 161 -10.52 15.76 -4.88
C PHE A 161 -11.79 16.10 -4.12
N LYS A 162 -11.73 16.17 -2.78
CA LYS A 162 -12.89 16.51 -1.94
C LYS A 162 -13.43 17.89 -2.27
N GLU A 163 -12.55 18.87 -2.48
CA GLU A 163 -12.96 20.23 -2.78
C GLU A 163 -13.59 20.33 -4.17
N LEU A 164 -13.02 19.68 -5.18
CA LEU A 164 -13.62 19.60 -6.50
C LEU A 164 -15.03 18.97 -6.46
N MET A 165 -15.19 17.87 -5.72
CA MET A 165 -16.50 17.23 -5.57
C MET A 165 -17.51 18.12 -4.83
N ARG A 166 -17.04 18.97 -3.93
CA ARG A 166 -17.86 19.95 -3.23
C ARG A 166 -18.31 21.05 -4.18
N GLU A 167 -17.43 21.58 -5.01
CA GLU A 167 -17.74 22.62 -5.99
C GLU A 167 -18.71 22.12 -7.07
N LEU A 168 -18.54 20.87 -7.50
CA LEU A 168 -19.44 20.22 -8.46
C LEU A 168 -20.80 19.81 -7.84
N HIS A 169 -20.99 20.03 -6.54
CA HIS A 169 -22.18 19.61 -5.79
C HIS A 169 -22.49 18.12 -5.94
N ALA A 170 -21.46 17.31 -6.19
CA ALA A 170 -21.58 15.88 -6.44
C ALA A 170 -22.21 15.13 -5.26
N THR A 171 -23.18 14.28 -5.55
CA THR A 171 -23.79 13.36 -4.59
C THR A 171 -22.77 12.32 -4.10
N PRO A 172 -23.02 11.63 -2.98
CA PRO A 172 -22.13 10.56 -2.51
C PRO A 172 -21.88 9.46 -3.56
N GLU A 173 -22.90 9.09 -4.34
CA GLU A 173 -22.82 8.11 -5.41
C GLU A 173 -21.92 8.59 -6.56
N GLU A 174 -22.12 9.83 -7.00
CA GLU A 174 -21.31 10.43 -8.06
C GLU A 174 -19.85 10.54 -7.65
N ARG A 175 -19.56 10.94 -6.41
CA ARG A 175 -18.19 11.00 -5.88
C ARG A 175 -17.50 9.64 -5.93
N GLU A 176 -18.20 8.59 -5.53
CA GLU A 176 -17.66 7.24 -5.51
C GLU A 176 -17.42 6.73 -6.94
N ASN A 177 -18.35 7.01 -7.86
CA ASN A 177 -18.21 6.66 -9.27
C ASN A 177 -17.02 7.39 -9.92
N ILE A 178 -16.90 8.71 -9.71
CA ILE A 178 -15.80 9.52 -10.23
C ILE A 178 -14.47 9.01 -9.66
N ARG A 179 -14.40 8.75 -8.35
CA ARG A 179 -13.22 8.17 -7.72
C ARG A 179 -12.81 6.86 -8.37
N TYR A 180 -13.75 5.95 -8.56
CA TYR A 180 -13.52 4.66 -9.21
C TYR A 180 -13.00 4.81 -10.64
N LEU A 181 -13.59 5.74 -11.42
CA LEU A 181 -13.16 6.00 -12.80
C LEU A 181 -11.74 6.58 -12.88
N ILE A 182 -11.37 7.45 -11.93
CA ILE A 182 -10.01 7.98 -11.81
C ILE A 182 -9.03 6.87 -11.43
N GLU A 183 -9.33 6.08 -10.40
CA GLU A 183 -8.48 4.98 -9.92
C GLU A 183 -8.25 3.91 -10.99
N THR A 184 -9.27 3.64 -11.80
CA THR A 184 -9.18 2.68 -12.93
C THR A 184 -8.63 3.29 -14.20
N LYS A 185 -8.31 4.60 -14.21
CA LYS A 185 -7.85 5.37 -15.36
C LYS A 185 -8.82 5.29 -16.57
N ASN A 186 -10.13 5.16 -16.29
CA ASN A 186 -11.16 5.12 -17.31
C ASN A 186 -11.62 6.55 -17.67
N TYR A 187 -10.73 7.29 -18.30
CA TYR A 187 -10.95 8.69 -18.66
C TYR A 187 -12.12 8.91 -19.66
N PRO A 188 -12.39 8.03 -20.64
CA PRO A 188 -13.57 8.20 -21.48
C PRO A 188 -14.88 8.23 -20.68
N ALA A 189 -15.12 7.25 -19.81
CA ALA A 189 -16.29 7.19 -18.98
C ALA A 189 -16.33 8.33 -17.93
N LEU A 190 -15.17 8.80 -17.47
CA LEU A 190 -15.07 9.95 -16.58
C LEU A 190 -15.57 11.22 -17.28
N ASN A 191 -15.18 11.46 -18.53
CA ASN A 191 -15.64 12.61 -19.29
C ASN A 191 -17.16 12.56 -19.51
N ASP A 192 -17.72 11.39 -19.87
CA ASP A 192 -19.17 11.22 -20.03
C ASP A 192 -19.94 11.58 -18.75
N VAL A 193 -19.41 11.20 -17.58
CA VAL A 193 -20.03 11.54 -16.29
C VAL A 193 -19.94 13.05 -16.01
N LEU A 194 -18.76 13.67 -16.23
CA LEU A 194 -18.56 15.10 -15.98
C LEU A 194 -19.40 15.97 -16.91
N ASP A 195 -19.59 15.58 -18.16
CA ASP A 195 -20.43 16.29 -19.13
C ASP A 195 -21.93 16.28 -18.77
N THR A 196 -22.35 15.39 -17.88
CA THR A 196 -23.75 15.27 -17.41
C THR A 196 -24.00 15.97 -16.09
N MET A 197 -23.00 16.44 -15.41
CA MET A 197 -23.07 17.16 -14.13
C MET A 197 -23.22 18.67 -14.32
#